data_49d78a54a294baf4814e485ce9fdcfe2
#
_entry.id   49d78a54a294baf4814e485ce9fdcfe2
#
_cell.length_a   1.000
_cell.length_b   1.000
_cell.length_c   1.000
_cell.angle_alpha   90.00
_cell.angle_beta   90.00
_cell.angle_gamma   90.00
#
_symmetry.space_group_name_H-M   'P 1'
#
loop_
_entity.id
_entity.type
_entity.pdbx_description
1 polymer ?
#
loop_
_entity_poly.entity_id
_entity_poly.type
_entity_poly.pdbx_seq_one_letter_code
_entity_poly.pdbx_strand_id
1 'polypeptide(L)'
;MGGRMNGALDRPIRVVFFGGPYLQPSAVRFAATLDEHPEIDLVLGFCQGEGAGMKHRLRNLWRRRGLAAVPVLALELTGELWQFVRHPRAACALRRRATGALRKFTPVPDLHAPQVLQRVHAASPDLGVIYGAPILKPELFGIPALGTLGIHHGRAPQYRGKKTTFWEMYNGERTAGVTIQRVNKGIDTGDVLRTGEVEIGRKNYSRVWCEVEDLGCELYLAAVLDLKRGQATFVPQDPGAPRGPLYKQPSPRDILKFWLRRWTGRPAHVASP
;
A
#
# COMPACT_ATOMS: atom_id res chain seq x y z
N MET A 1 -6.37 22.05 -14.36
CA MET A 1 -7.28 21.36 -15.29
C MET A 1 -7.01 19.87 -15.22
N GLY A 2 -7.87 19.11 -14.56
CA GLY A 2 -7.77 17.65 -14.47
C GLY A 2 -8.14 17.03 -15.83
N GLY A 3 -7.19 16.31 -16.43
CA GLY A 3 -7.45 15.62 -17.69
C GLY A 3 -8.37 14.43 -17.47
N ARG A 4 -9.57 14.44 -18.08
CA ARG A 4 -10.38 13.22 -18.25
C ARG A 4 -9.62 12.29 -19.19
N MET A 5 -9.36 11.06 -18.74
CA MET A 5 -8.81 10.01 -19.61
C MET A 5 -9.95 9.40 -20.44
N ASN A 6 -9.70 9.27 -21.73
CA ASN A 6 -10.66 8.95 -22.76
C ASN A 6 -11.19 7.52 -22.68
N GLY A 7 -12.53 7.38 -22.73
CA GLY A 7 -13.28 6.19 -23.13
C GLY A 7 -13.35 5.05 -22.09
N ALA A 8 -14.58 4.60 -21.82
CA ALA A 8 -14.80 3.36 -21.08
C ALA A 8 -14.23 2.16 -21.87
N LEU A 9 -13.71 1.17 -21.17
CA LEU A 9 -13.29 -0.09 -21.79
C LEU A 9 -14.52 -1.03 -21.87
N ASP A 10 -14.83 -1.51 -23.06
CA ASP A 10 -15.95 -2.46 -23.28
C ASP A 10 -15.65 -3.90 -22.81
N ARG A 11 -14.41 -4.15 -22.37
CA ARG A 11 -13.91 -5.42 -21.84
C ARG A 11 -13.41 -5.26 -20.41
N PRO A 12 -13.17 -6.35 -19.67
CA PRO A 12 -12.47 -6.27 -18.39
C PRO A 12 -11.13 -5.55 -18.52
N ILE A 13 -10.82 -4.68 -17.56
CA ILE A 13 -9.54 -3.98 -17.51
C ILE A 13 -8.43 -4.96 -17.15
N ARG A 14 -7.37 -5.01 -17.95
CA ARG A 14 -6.23 -5.91 -17.75
C ARG A 14 -5.23 -5.30 -16.79
N VAL A 15 -5.06 -5.95 -15.66
CA VAL A 15 -4.24 -5.43 -14.55
C VAL A 15 -2.98 -6.26 -14.35
N VAL A 16 -1.83 -5.59 -14.21
CA VAL A 16 -0.59 -6.18 -13.69
C VAL A 16 -0.38 -5.71 -12.26
N PHE A 17 -0.05 -6.64 -11.35
CA PHE A 17 0.16 -6.35 -9.94
C PHE A 17 1.65 -6.43 -9.55
N PHE A 18 2.15 -5.40 -8.89
CA PHE A 18 3.51 -5.33 -8.36
C PHE A 18 3.48 -5.31 -6.83
N GLY A 19 4.02 -6.35 -6.22
CA GLY A 19 4.05 -6.52 -4.76
C GLY A 19 5.47 -6.52 -4.18
N GLY A 20 5.54 -6.39 -2.87
CA GLY A 20 6.78 -6.48 -2.10
C GLY A 20 7.33 -7.91 -1.95
N PRO A 21 8.42 -8.07 -1.16
CA PRO A 21 9.15 -9.34 -1.05
C PRO A 21 8.33 -10.53 -0.53
N TYR A 22 7.26 -10.25 0.12
CA TYR A 22 6.17 -11.19 0.45
C TYR A 22 4.90 -10.36 0.46
N LEU A 23 3.86 -10.94 -0.07
CA LEU A 23 2.57 -10.28 -0.07
C LEU A 23 2.05 -10.22 1.38
N GLN A 24 1.84 -9.02 1.87
CA GLN A 24 1.15 -8.81 3.14
C GLN A 24 -0.29 -9.33 3.04
N PRO A 25 -0.95 -9.71 4.15
CA PRO A 25 -2.33 -10.20 4.12
C PRO A 25 -3.30 -9.26 3.38
N SER A 26 -3.12 -7.95 3.54
CA SER A 26 -3.90 -6.93 2.81
C SER A 26 -3.63 -6.95 1.31
N ALA A 27 -2.38 -7.09 0.88
CA ALA A 27 -2.02 -7.20 -0.53
C ALA A 27 -2.59 -8.48 -1.15
N VAL A 28 -2.56 -9.60 -0.41
CA VAL A 28 -3.17 -10.88 -0.82
C VAL A 28 -4.68 -10.73 -0.96
N ARG A 29 -5.33 -10.07 0.02
CA ARG A 29 -6.76 -9.78 -0.01
C ARG A 29 -7.11 -8.91 -1.21
N PHE A 30 -6.36 -7.86 -1.45
CA PHE A 30 -6.59 -6.97 -2.58
C PHE A 30 -6.39 -7.70 -3.93
N ALA A 31 -5.33 -8.50 -4.07
CA ALA A 31 -5.12 -9.31 -5.26
C ALA A 31 -6.28 -10.30 -5.53
N ALA A 32 -6.79 -10.95 -4.47
CA ALA A 32 -7.97 -11.82 -4.58
C ALA A 32 -9.22 -11.04 -4.99
N THR A 33 -9.42 -9.84 -4.44
CA THR A 33 -10.54 -8.97 -4.81
C THR A 33 -10.47 -8.54 -6.28
N LEU A 34 -9.28 -8.23 -6.80
CA LEU A 34 -9.10 -7.93 -8.22
C LEU A 34 -9.38 -9.14 -9.10
N ASP A 35 -8.87 -10.33 -8.72
CA ASP A 35 -8.98 -11.56 -9.49
C ASP A 35 -10.43 -12.08 -9.59
N GLU A 36 -11.24 -11.84 -8.56
CA GLU A 36 -12.64 -12.26 -8.49
C GLU A 36 -13.61 -11.24 -9.13
N HIS A 37 -13.15 -10.02 -9.41
CA HIS A 37 -14.04 -8.98 -9.90
C HIS A 37 -14.32 -9.15 -11.42
N PRO A 38 -15.60 -9.23 -11.87
CA PRO A 38 -15.93 -9.54 -13.25
C PRO A 38 -15.46 -8.48 -14.27
N GLU A 39 -15.30 -7.25 -13.85
CA GLU A 39 -14.81 -6.15 -14.69
C GLU A 39 -13.27 -6.04 -14.73
N ILE A 40 -12.53 -6.95 -14.07
CA ILE A 40 -11.07 -6.91 -13.95
C ILE A 40 -10.47 -8.24 -14.39
N ASP A 41 -9.46 -8.18 -15.24
CA ASP A 41 -8.63 -9.32 -15.61
C ASP A 41 -7.22 -9.12 -14.99
N LEU A 42 -6.96 -9.79 -13.88
CA LEU A 42 -5.63 -9.81 -13.28
C LEU A 42 -4.73 -10.74 -14.11
N VAL A 43 -4.00 -10.17 -15.07
CA VAL A 43 -3.22 -10.94 -16.05
C VAL A 43 -1.90 -11.47 -15.51
N LEU A 44 -1.21 -10.69 -14.67
CA LEU A 44 0.10 -11.02 -14.09
C LEU A 44 0.25 -10.40 -12.71
N GLY A 45 0.96 -11.11 -11.84
CA GLY A 45 1.47 -10.59 -10.58
C GLY A 45 2.96 -10.86 -10.43
N PHE A 46 3.69 -9.89 -9.91
CA PHE A 46 5.09 -10.05 -9.54
C PHE A 46 5.29 -9.63 -8.09
N CYS A 47 6.08 -10.40 -7.35
CA CYS A 47 6.54 -10.00 -6.03
C CYS A 47 8.07 -10.03 -5.97
N GLN A 48 8.67 -8.91 -5.56
CA GLN A 48 10.13 -8.84 -5.48
C GLN A 48 10.62 -9.54 -4.22
N GLY A 49 11.43 -10.57 -4.40
CA GLY A 49 12.09 -11.34 -3.34
C GLY A 49 12.15 -12.83 -3.68
N GLU A 50 13.22 -13.47 -3.26
CA GLU A 50 13.46 -14.92 -3.47
C GLU A 50 12.64 -15.78 -2.49
N GLY A 51 11.35 -15.56 -2.36
CA GLY A 51 10.52 -16.37 -1.44
C GLY A 51 11.02 -16.37 0.02
N ALA A 52 11.81 -15.37 0.39
CA ALA A 52 12.38 -15.24 1.71
C ALA A 52 11.29 -14.97 2.74
N GLY A 53 10.70 -16.05 3.25
CA GLY A 53 9.60 -16.03 4.19
C GLY A 53 9.91 -15.22 5.46
N MET A 54 8.91 -15.09 6.33
CA MET A 54 8.97 -14.37 7.61
C MET A 54 10.26 -14.67 8.42
N LYS A 55 10.76 -15.92 8.37
CA LYS A 55 12.00 -16.31 9.05
C LYS A 55 13.24 -15.52 8.58
N HIS A 56 13.37 -15.25 7.29
CA HIS A 56 14.48 -14.46 6.73
C HIS A 56 14.39 -12.99 7.15
N ARG A 57 13.17 -12.43 7.12
CA ARG A 57 12.91 -11.06 7.60
C ARG A 57 13.25 -10.90 9.08
N LEU A 58 12.76 -11.79 9.92
CA LEU A 58 13.04 -11.81 11.35
C LEU A 58 14.55 -11.90 11.61
N ARG A 59 15.24 -12.82 10.92
CA ARG A 59 16.69 -12.97 11.03
C ARG A 59 17.45 -11.71 10.60
N ASN A 60 17.06 -11.06 9.50
CA ASN A 60 17.70 -9.84 9.02
C ASN A 60 17.42 -8.64 9.93
N LEU A 61 16.20 -8.54 10.46
CA LEU A 61 15.85 -7.50 11.42
C LEU A 61 16.65 -7.67 12.72
N TRP A 62 16.74 -8.90 13.22
CA TRP A 62 17.51 -9.25 14.40
C TRP A 62 19.01 -8.99 14.21
N ARG A 63 19.58 -9.38 13.07
CA ARG A 63 21.01 -9.12 12.74
C ARG A 63 21.32 -7.64 12.65
N ARG A 64 20.39 -6.82 12.17
CA ARG A 64 20.60 -5.36 12.01
C ARG A 64 20.33 -4.54 13.26
N ARG A 65 19.44 -4.98 14.14
CA ARG A 65 18.94 -4.18 15.27
C ARG A 65 19.06 -4.85 16.64
N GLY A 66 19.41 -6.13 16.72
CA GLY A 66 19.51 -6.87 17.99
C GLY A 66 18.19 -6.76 18.78
N LEU A 67 18.30 -6.50 20.11
CA LEU A 67 17.13 -6.34 20.99
C LEU A 67 16.24 -5.15 20.60
N ALA A 68 16.75 -4.14 19.92
CA ALA A 68 15.97 -3.03 19.39
C ALA A 68 15.01 -3.44 18.25
N ALA A 69 15.08 -4.68 17.77
CA ALA A 69 14.11 -5.26 16.84
C ALA A 69 12.74 -5.55 17.52
N VAL A 70 12.72 -5.82 18.82
CA VAL A 70 11.54 -6.26 19.56
C VAL A 70 10.36 -5.27 19.45
N PRO A 71 10.51 -3.96 19.76
CA PRO A 71 9.40 -3.02 19.62
C PRO A 71 8.94 -2.83 18.18
N VAL A 72 9.85 -2.94 17.21
CA VAL A 72 9.52 -2.86 15.78
C VAL A 72 8.71 -4.08 15.36
N LEU A 73 9.11 -5.27 15.78
CA LEU A 73 8.38 -6.51 15.54
C LEU A 73 7.01 -6.49 16.22
N ALA A 74 6.94 -6.02 17.46
CA ALA A 74 5.67 -5.89 18.17
C ALA A 74 4.71 -4.97 17.41
N LEU A 75 5.18 -3.83 16.89
CA LEU A 75 4.36 -2.92 16.09
C LEU A 75 3.87 -3.57 14.77
N GLU A 76 4.73 -4.35 14.12
CA GLU A 76 4.41 -5.00 12.85
C GLU A 76 3.50 -6.23 13.04
N LEU A 77 3.77 -7.05 14.06
CA LEU A 77 3.02 -8.29 14.31
C LEU A 77 1.65 -8.04 14.95
N THR A 78 1.50 -6.98 15.75
CA THR A 78 0.21 -6.70 16.40
C THR A 78 -0.91 -6.42 15.41
N GLY A 79 -0.63 -5.80 14.26
CA GLY A 79 -1.62 -5.59 13.21
C GLY A 79 -2.02 -6.88 12.50
N GLU A 80 -1.05 -7.69 12.12
CA GLU A 80 -1.27 -8.92 11.36
C GLU A 80 -1.86 -10.05 12.23
N LEU A 81 -1.28 -10.29 13.42
CA LEU A 81 -1.76 -11.31 14.36
C LEU A 81 -3.18 -11.02 14.87
N TRP A 82 -3.50 -9.75 15.09
CA TRP A 82 -4.82 -9.37 15.58
C TRP A 82 -5.94 -9.73 14.59
N GLN A 83 -5.71 -9.58 13.29
CA GLN A 83 -6.65 -10.04 12.25
C GLN A 83 -6.80 -11.57 12.25
N PHE A 84 -5.69 -12.31 12.37
CA PHE A 84 -5.73 -13.78 12.40
C PHE A 84 -6.42 -14.35 13.65
N VAL A 85 -6.14 -13.78 14.82
CA VAL A 85 -6.69 -14.28 16.09
C VAL A 85 -8.18 -13.97 16.22
N ARG A 86 -8.61 -12.82 15.74
CA ARG A 86 -10.02 -12.39 15.86
C ARG A 86 -10.95 -12.99 14.81
N HIS A 87 -10.43 -13.32 13.64
CA HIS A 87 -11.21 -13.83 12.52
C HIS A 87 -10.58 -15.05 11.83
N PRO A 88 -10.35 -16.18 12.53
CA PRO A 88 -9.66 -17.33 11.95
C PRO A 88 -10.40 -17.94 10.75
N ARG A 89 -11.74 -17.91 10.76
CA ARG A 89 -12.56 -18.37 9.62
C ARG A 89 -12.41 -17.46 8.41
N ALA A 90 -12.36 -16.13 8.61
CA ALA A 90 -12.13 -15.17 7.55
C ALA A 90 -10.70 -15.30 6.96
N ALA A 91 -9.69 -15.56 7.79
CA ALA A 91 -8.33 -15.84 7.35
C ALA A 91 -8.25 -17.12 6.51
N CYS A 92 -8.95 -18.17 6.89
CA CYS A 92 -9.01 -19.42 6.13
C CYS A 92 -9.77 -19.24 4.81
N ALA A 93 -10.90 -18.52 4.82
CA ALA A 93 -11.65 -18.17 3.62
C ALA A 93 -10.81 -17.30 2.67
N LEU A 94 -10.11 -16.29 3.20
CA LEU A 94 -9.19 -15.46 2.42
C LEU A 94 -8.10 -16.30 1.74
N ARG A 95 -7.52 -17.26 2.48
CA ARG A 95 -6.48 -18.14 1.91
C ARG A 95 -7.01 -18.97 0.74
N ARG A 96 -8.25 -19.47 0.82
CA ARG A 96 -8.90 -20.21 -0.29
C ARG A 96 -9.15 -19.31 -1.49
N ARG A 97 -9.74 -18.11 -1.28
CA ARG A 97 -10.00 -17.12 -2.33
C ARG A 97 -8.71 -16.66 -3.00
N ALA A 98 -7.68 -16.39 -2.21
CA ALA A 98 -6.40 -15.93 -2.70
C ALA A 98 -5.65 -16.98 -3.55
N THR A 99 -5.97 -18.28 -3.45
CA THR A 99 -5.25 -19.35 -4.17
C THR A 99 -5.31 -19.13 -5.68
N GLY A 100 -6.43 -18.68 -6.23
CA GLY A 100 -6.59 -18.33 -7.65
C GLY A 100 -5.65 -17.21 -8.06
N ALA A 101 -5.77 -16.07 -7.38
CA ALA A 101 -4.96 -14.88 -7.62
C ALA A 101 -3.45 -15.18 -7.48
N LEU A 102 -3.06 -15.88 -6.42
CA LEU A 102 -1.64 -16.17 -6.11
C LEU A 102 -0.96 -17.07 -7.16
N ARG A 103 -1.70 -17.90 -7.90
CA ARG A 103 -1.16 -18.67 -9.03
C ARG A 103 -0.66 -17.79 -10.17
N LYS A 104 -1.17 -16.57 -10.29
CA LYS A 104 -0.74 -15.57 -11.29
C LYS A 104 0.52 -14.83 -10.86
N PHE A 105 0.98 -15.00 -9.61
CA PHE A 105 2.14 -14.32 -9.09
C PHE A 105 3.43 -15.10 -9.31
N THR A 106 4.44 -14.39 -9.78
CA THR A 106 5.81 -14.90 -9.95
C THR A 106 6.73 -14.16 -8.98
N PRO A 107 7.39 -14.86 -8.05
CA PRO A 107 8.46 -14.26 -7.26
C PRO A 107 9.65 -13.97 -8.16
N VAL A 108 10.23 -12.78 -8.04
CA VAL A 108 11.38 -12.33 -8.83
C VAL A 108 12.41 -11.64 -7.93
N PRO A 109 13.72 -11.80 -8.21
CA PRO A 109 14.75 -11.11 -7.43
C PRO A 109 14.69 -9.60 -7.59
N ASP A 110 14.37 -9.13 -8.80
CA ASP A 110 14.24 -7.73 -9.15
C ASP A 110 13.06 -7.51 -10.11
N LEU A 111 12.17 -6.58 -9.75
CA LEU A 111 11.05 -6.19 -10.62
C LEU A 111 11.50 -5.51 -11.91
N HIS A 112 12.72 -4.97 -11.94
CA HIS A 112 13.28 -4.28 -13.12
C HIS A 112 14.14 -5.22 -14.00
N ALA A 113 14.16 -6.52 -13.70
CA ALA A 113 14.87 -7.47 -14.53
C ALA A 113 14.31 -7.51 -15.96
N PRO A 114 15.16 -7.62 -17.02
CA PRO A 114 14.71 -7.62 -18.40
C PRO A 114 13.56 -8.59 -18.71
N GLN A 115 13.59 -9.78 -18.10
CA GLN A 115 12.54 -10.78 -18.28
C GLN A 115 11.19 -10.34 -17.70
N VAL A 116 11.18 -9.54 -16.62
CA VAL A 116 9.94 -8.97 -16.05
C VAL A 116 9.38 -7.93 -17.00
N LEU A 117 10.22 -7.00 -17.48
CA LEU A 117 9.83 -5.98 -18.44
C LEU A 117 9.24 -6.61 -19.70
N GLN A 118 9.92 -7.62 -20.28
CA GLN A 118 9.45 -8.35 -21.45
C GLN A 118 8.08 -9.02 -21.22
N ARG A 119 7.89 -9.67 -20.05
CA ARG A 119 6.62 -10.32 -19.71
C ARG A 119 5.49 -9.30 -19.54
N VAL A 120 5.77 -8.15 -18.93
CA VAL A 120 4.76 -7.07 -18.78
C VAL A 120 4.41 -6.48 -20.14
N HIS A 121 5.39 -6.23 -21.01
CA HIS A 121 5.14 -5.78 -22.37
C HIS A 121 4.32 -6.79 -23.19
N ALA A 122 4.67 -8.06 -23.16
CA ALA A 122 3.96 -9.13 -23.87
C ALA A 122 2.51 -9.28 -23.37
N ALA A 123 2.27 -9.06 -22.07
CA ALA A 123 0.93 -9.09 -21.50
C ALA A 123 0.07 -7.89 -21.89
N SER A 124 0.67 -6.79 -22.36
CA SER A 124 -0.03 -5.56 -22.75
C SER A 124 -1.12 -5.14 -21.75
N PRO A 125 -0.77 -4.89 -20.46
CA PRO A 125 -1.76 -4.53 -19.45
C PRO A 125 -2.29 -3.10 -19.69
N ASP A 126 -3.56 -2.89 -19.33
CA ASP A 126 -4.13 -1.55 -19.33
C ASP A 126 -3.63 -0.75 -18.13
N LEU A 127 -3.55 -1.39 -16.96
CA LEU A 127 -3.24 -0.73 -15.70
C LEU A 127 -2.23 -1.52 -14.87
N GLY A 128 -1.26 -0.81 -14.29
CA GLY A 128 -0.42 -1.33 -13.22
C GLY A 128 -1.00 -0.98 -11.85
N VAL A 129 -0.90 -1.90 -10.88
CA VAL A 129 -1.22 -1.63 -9.48
C VAL A 129 -0.04 -1.99 -8.59
N ILE A 130 0.28 -1.13 -7.62
CA ILE A 130 1.35 -1.34 -6.65
C ILE A 130 0.75 -1.53 -5.26
N TYR A 131 1.17 -2.59 -4.56
CA TYR A 131 0.85 -2.78 -3.15
C TYR A 131 2.08 -3.24 -2.38
N GLY A 132 2.72 -2.32 -1.65
CA GLY A 132 3.89 -2.61 -0.84
C GLY A 132 5.15 -2.99 -1.62
N ALA A 133 5.21 -2.74 -2.92
CA ALA A 133 6.40 -2.95 -3.75
C ALA A 133 7.51 -1.94 -3.42
N PRO A 134 8.77 -2.23 -3.76
CA PRO A 134 9.83 -1.23 -3.84
C PRO A 134 9.48 -0.11 -4.80
N ILE A 135 10.29 0.96 -4.79
CA ILE A 135 10.14 2.06 -5.75
C ILE A 135 10.31 1.51 -7.17
N LEU A 136 9.29 1.69 -8.00
CA LEU A 136 9.35 1.31 -9.41
C LEU A 136 9.97 2.44 -10.22
N LYS A 137 10.74 2.06 -11.23
CA LYS A 137 11.33 2.99 -12.19
C LYS A 137 10.42 3.19 -13.41
N PRO A 138 10.61 4.29 -14.17
CA PRO A 138 9.77 4.63 -15.32
C PRO A 138 9.64 3.54 -16.38
N GLU A 139 10.72 2.78 -16.61
CA GLU A 139 10.73 1.70 -17.59
C GLU A 139 9.76 0.56 -17.25
N LEU A 140 9.32 0.45 -15.98
CA LEU A 140 8.33 -0.56 -15.56
C LEU A 140 6.96 0.06 -15.34
N PHE A 141 6.85 1.13 -14.53
CA PHE A 141 5.54 1.72 -14.23
C PHE A 141 4.90 2.42 -15.43
N GLY A 142 5.67 2.71 -16.47
CA GLY A 142 5.19 3.34 -17.69
C GLY A 142 4.72 2.35 -18.78
N ILE A 143 4.87 1.03 -18.59
CA ILE A 143 4.42 0.04 -19.58
C ILE A 143 2.88 -0.03 -19.69
N PRO A 144 2.11 -0.06 -18.59
CA PRO A 144 0.64 -0.13 -18.70
C PRO A 144 0.06 1.10 -19.39
N ALA A 145 -0.88 0.89 -20.32
CA ALA A 145 -1.42 1.93 -21.20
C ALA A 145 -2.07 3.11 -20.44
N LEU A 146 -2.74 2.84 -19.32
CA LEU A 146 -3.36 3.84 -18.44
C LEU A 146 -2.42 4.29 -17.30
N GLY A 147 -1.15 3.81 -17.31
CA GLY A 147 -0.18 4.03 -16.26
C GLY A 147 -0.32 3.08 -15.10
N THR A 148 0.28 3.45 -13.98
CA THR A 148 0.31 2.62 -12.77
C THR A 148 -0.24 3.41 -11.58
N LEU A 149 -1.12 2.80 -10.80
CA LEU A 149 -1.61 3.35 -9.54
C LEU A 149 -0.83 2.78 -8.35
N GLY A 150 -0.71 3.58 -7.31
CA GLY A 150 -0.15 3.18 -6.02
C GLY A 150 -1.09 3.54 -4.88
N ILE A 151 -1.09 2.73 -3.83
CA ILE A 151 -1.72 3.04 -2.56
C ILE A 151 -0.68 3.58 -1.59
N HIS A 152 -1.01 4.68 -0.94
CA HIS A 152 -0.23 5.28 0.11
C HIS A 152 -1.08 5.42 1.38
N HIS A 153 -0.62 4.82 2.49
CA HIS A 153 -1.32 4.84 3.77
C HIS A 153 -0.96 6.08 4.57
N GLY A 154 -1.36 7.24 4.06
CA GLY A 154 -1.13 8.57 4.62
C GLY A 154 -1.81 9.64 3.78
N ARG A 155 -2.00 10.81 4.37
CA ARG A 155 -2.51 12.00 3.68
C ARG A 155 -1.39 12.66 2.88
N ALA A 156 -1.30 12.38 1.58
CA ALA A 156 -0.40 13.10 0.71
C ALA A 156 -0.99 14.50 0.37
N PRO A 157 -0.16 15.55 0.29
CA PRO A 157 1.30 15.61 0.39
C PRO A 157 1.87 15.78 1.82
N GLN A 158 1.04 15.86 2.86
CA GLN A 158 1.47 16.18 4.24
C GLN A 158 2.25 15.00 4.88
N TYR A 159 1.78 13.78 4.68
CA TYR A 159 2.38 12.58 5.20
C TYR A 159 2.87 11.68 4.08
N ARG A 160 4.17 11.73 3.75
CA ARG A 160 4.81 10.94 2.68
C ARG A 160 5.85 9.99 3.23
N GLY A 161 6.09 8.87 2.57
CA GLY A 161 7.15 7.92 2.91
C GLY A 161 6.65 6.68 3.66
N LYS A 162 7.32 6.31 4.75
CA LYS A 162 7.09 5.02 5.43
C LYS A 162 6.31 5.16 6.73
N LYS A 163 5.38 4.19 6.96
CA LYS A 163 4.61 4.09 8.22
C LYS A 163 3.87 5.39 8.58
N THR A 164 3.31 6.04 7.60
CA THR A 164 2.64 7.34 7.75
C THR A 164 1.47 7.31 8.70
N THR A 165 0.66 6.26 8.72
CA THR A 165 -0.37 6.04 9.76
C THR A 165 0.19 6.10 11.19
N PHE A 166 1.39 5.53 11.41
CA PHE A 166 2.07 5.65 12.71
C PHE A 166 2.41 7.11 13.01
N TRP A 167 2.94 7.84 12.04
CA TRP A 167 3.36 9.23 12.22
C TRP A 167 2.18 10.17 12.39
N GLU A 168 1.05 9.95 11.69
CA GLU A 168 -0.19 10.68 11.93
C GLU A 168 -0.66 10.50 13.38
N MET A 169 -0.68 9.25 13.88
CA MET A 169 -1.03 8.98 15.27
C MET A 169 0.02 9.53 16.26
N TYR A 170 1.30 9.44 15.93
CA TYR A 170 2.40 9.96 16.75
C TYR A 170 2.33 11.48 16.90
N ASN A 171 1.97 12.19 15.84
CA ASN A 171 1.81 13.64 15.81
C ASN A 171 0.48 14.11 16.40
N GLY A 172 -0.42 13.20 16.78
CA GLY A 172 -1.70 13.55 17.41
C GLY A 172 -2.78 14.02 16.44
N GLU A 173 -2.68 13.62 15.18
CA GLU A 173 -3.73 13.89 14.20
C GLU A 173 -5.07 13.28 14.65
N ARG A 174 -6.16 13.86 14.20
CA ARG A 174 -7.52 13.38 14.48
C ARG A 174 -7.87 12.17 13.60
N THR A 175 -7.34 12.16 12.38
CA THR A 175 -7.60 11.16 11.37
C THR A 175 -6.29 10.60 10.82
N ALA A 176 -6.33 9.36 10.32
CA ALA A 176 -5.28 8.75 9.52
C ALA A 176 -5.79 8.60 8.08
N GLY A 177 -4.96 8.95 7.11
CA GLY A 177 -5.37 9.00 5.72
C GLY A 177 -4.94 7.81 4.89
N VAL A 178 -5.56 7.70 3.73
CA VAL A 178 -5.13 6.86 2.63
C VAL A 178 -5.30 7.62 1.32
N THR A 179 -4.34 7.48 0.43
CA THR A 179 -4.30 8.15 -0.88
C THR A 179 -4.05 7.12 -1.98
N ILE A 180 -4.92 7.09 -2.98
CA ILE A 180 -4.71 6.35 -4.23
C ILE A 180 -4.26 7.36 -5.27
N GLN A 181 -3.07 7.14 -5.84
CA GLN A 181 -2.43 8.10 -6.72
C GLN A 181 -1.76 7.42 -7.92
N ARG A 182 -1.55 8.17 -8.99
CA ARG A 182 -0.74 7.74 -10.11
C ARG A 182 0.73 7.69 -9.69
N VAL A 183 1.42 6.64 -10.10
CA VAL A 183 2.86 6.51 -9.85
C VAL A 183 3.63 7.42 -10.80
N ASN A 184 4.57 8.18 -10.25
CA ASN A 184 5.51 9.00 -10.99
C ASN A 184 6.95 8.79 -10.44
N LYS A 185 7.91 9.59 -10.90
CA LYS A 185 9.31 9.51 -10.45
C LYS A 185 9.53 9.94 -8.99
N GLY A 186 8.59 10.67 -8.40
CA GLY A 186 8.68 11.13 -7.02
C GLY A 186 8.10 10.13 -6.03
N ILE A 187 8.41 10.29 -4.76
CA ILE A 187 7.82 9.48 -3.69
C ILE A 187 6.54 10.17 -3.22
N ASP A 188 5.40 9.48 -3.40
CA ASP A 188 4.07 9.93 -3.01
C ASP A 188 3.71 11.34 -3.54
N THR A 189 4.06 11.60 -4.81
CA THR A 189 3.88 12.92 -5.45
C THR A 189 3.04 12.87 -6.72
N GLY A 190 2.47 11.73 -7.05
CA GLY A 190 1.65 11.58 -8.25
C GLY A 190 0.27 12.19 -8.09
N ASP A 191 -0.41 12.39 -9.21
CA ASP A 191 -1.78 12.91 -9.23
C ASP A 191 -2.70 11.99 -8.44
N VAL A 192 -3.51 12.58 -7.57
CA VAL A 192 -4.42 11.89 -6.68
C VAL A 192 -5.70 11.53 -7.40
N LEU A 193 -6.12 10.28 -7.30
CA LEU A 193 -7.39 9.80 -7.84
C LEU A 193 -8.47 9.68 -6.75
N ARG A 194 -8.09 9.16 -5.59
CA ARG A 194 -8.99 9.01 -4.44
C ARG A 194 -8.26 9.22 -3.13
N THR A 195 -8.97 9.77 -2.15
CA THR A 195 -8.49 9.89 -0.77
C THR A 195 -9.58 9.44 0.18
N GLY A 196 -9.18 9.02 1.37
CA GLY A 196 -10.08 8.73 2.46
C GLY A 196 -9.39 8.88 3.80
N GLU A 197 -10.18 8.99 4.85
CA GLU A 197 -9.68 9.16 6.21
C GLU A 197 -10.43 8.27 7.20
N VAL A 198 -9.71 7.82 8.20
CA VAL A 198 -10.21 7.02 9.32
C VAL A 198 -9.99 7.78 10.61
N GLU A 199 -11.02 7.90 11.43
CA GLU A 199 -10.91 8.54 12.73
C GLU A 199 -10.00 7.75 13.67
N ILE A 200 -8.99 8.40 14.26
CA ILE A 200 -8.05 7.81 15.21
C ILE A 200 -8.70 7.65 16.58
N GLY A 201 -9.20 8.73 17.15
CA GLY A 201 -9.83 8.74 18.47
C GLY A 201 -9.00 8.00 19.53
N ARG A 202 -9.68 7.14 20.31
CA ARG A 202 -9.03 6.31 21.35
C ARG A 202 -8.53 4.95 20.85
N LYS A 203 -8.63 4.68 19.53
CA LYS A 203 -8.23 3.40 18.93
C LYS A 203 -6.71 3.18 19.07
N ASN A 204 -6.30 1.93 19.27
CA ASN A 204 -4.89 1.57 19.21
C ASN A 204 -4.36 1.54 17.77
N TYR A 205 -3.04 1.50 17.60
CA TYR A 205 -2.40 1.52 16.28
C TYR A 205 -2.91 0.39 15.35
N SER A 206 -3.01 -0.83 15.87
CA SER A 206 -3.43 -1.99 15.07
C SER A 206 -4.83 -1.83 14.51
N ARG A 207 -5.74 -1.26 15.31
CA ARG A 207 -7.12 -1.01 14.86
C ARG A 207 -7.18 0.08 13.80
N VAL A 208 -6.48 1.20 14.01
CA VAL A 208 -6.43 2.29 13.01
C VAL A 208 -5.79 1.77 11.72
N TRP A 209 -4.69 1.02 11.83
CA TRP A 209 -4.03 0.41 10.67
C TRP A 209 -4.98 -0.50 9.89
N CYS A 210 -5.73 -1.38 10.55
CA CYS A 210 -6.69 -2.26 9.89
C CYS A 210 -7.79 -1.48 9.17
N GLU A 211 -8.35 -0.46 9.81
CA GLU A 211 -9.39 0.37 9.20
C GLU A 211 -8.86 1.18 8.00
N VAL A 212 -7.62 1.69 8.06
CA VAL A 212 -6.94 2.36 6.94
C VAL A 212 -6.67 1.39 5.79
N GLU A 213 -6.24 0.16 6.07
CA GLU A 213 -6.04 -0.89 5.08
C GLU A 213 -7.36 -1.30 4.41
N ASP A 214 -8.44 -1.44 5.18
CA ASP A 214 -9.76 -1.80 4.66
C ASP A 214 -10.29 -0.70 3.73
N LEU A 215 -10.31 0.54 4.20
CA LEU A 215 -10.69 1.71 3.40
C LEU A 215 -9.80 1.85 2.16
N GLY A 216 -8.49 1.61 2.32
CA GLY A 216 -7.53 1.66 1.23
C GLY A 216 -7.83 0.66 0.12
N CYS A 217 -8.17 -0.58 0.46
CA CYS A 217 -8.56 -1.60 -0.51
C CYS A 217 -9.85 -1.22 -1.25
N GLU A 218 -10.86 -0.68 -0.53
CA GLU A 218 -12.11 -0.22 -1.13
C GLU A 218 -11.88 0.92 -2.13
N LEU A 219 -11.15 1.96 -1.71
CA LEU A 219 -10.83 3.09 -2.56
C LEU A 219 -9.97 2.69 -3.77
N TYR A 220 -9.06 1.74 -3.57
CA TYR A 220 -8.21 1.26 -4.66
C TYR A 220 -9.00 0.49 -5.71
N LEU A 221 -9.90 -0.40 -5.29
CA LEU A 221 -10.82 -1.09 -6.20
C LEU A 221 -11.69 -0.09 -6.97
N ALA A 222 -12.28 0.88 -6.26
CA ALA A 222 -13.07 1.92 -6.89
C ALA A 222 -12.26 2.74 -7.91
N ALA A 223 -10.99 3.05 -7.62
CA ALA A 223 -10.10 3.75 -8.54
C ALA A 223 -9.81 2.94 -9.82
N VAL A 224 -9.61 1.63 -9.70
CA VAL A 224 -9.43 0.73 -10.86
C VAL A 224 -10.71 0.72 -11.73
N LEU A 225 -11.88 0.66 -11.10
CA LEU A 225 -13.16 0.66 -11.81
C LEU A 225 -13.47 2.01 -12.46
N ASP A 226 -13.11 3.13 -11.83
CA ASP A 226 -13.24 4.46 -12.44
C ASP A 226 -12.42 4.56 -13.73
N LEU A 227 -11.18 4.04 -13.71
CA LEU A 227 -10.35 4.00 -14.92
C LEU A 227 -10.98 3.14 -16.01
N LYS A 228 -11.46 1.95 -15.65
CA LYS A 228 -12.17 1.07 -16.58
C LYS A 228 -13.38 1.75 -17.24
N ARG A 229 -14.10 2.56 -16.47
CA ARG A 229 -15.34 3.24 -16.92
C ARG A 229 -15.08 4.62 -17.55
N GLY A 230 -13.84 5.04 -17.68
CA GLY A 230 -13.49 6.37 -18.19
C GLY A 230 -13.96 7.52 -17.27
N GLN A 231 -14.23 7.25 -16.01
CA GLN A 231 -14.75 8.20 -15.01
C GLN A 231 -13.67 8.73 -14.08
N ALA A 232 -12.42 8.27 -14.24
CA ALA A 232 -11.31 8.68 -13.42
C ALA A 232 -10.99 10.18 -13.58
N THR A 233 -10.96 10.90 -12.46
CA THR A 233 -10.54 12.29 -12.42
C THR A 233 -9.31 12.41 -11.53
N PHE A 234 -8.18 12.78 -12.12
CA PHE A 234 -6.94 12.98 -11.41
C PHE A 234 -6.80 14.43 -10.96
N VAL A 235 -6.49 14.61 -9.69
CA VAL A 235 -6.21 15.92 -9.11
C VAL A 235 -4.69 16.02 -8.91
N PRO A 236 -4.00 16.92 -9.63
CA PRO A 236 -2.58 17.15 -9.42
C PRO A 236 -2.31 17.55 -7.97
N GLN A 237 -1.25 17.01 -7.38
CA GLN A 237 -0.78 17.53 -6.10
C GLN A 237 -0.14 18.90 -6.36
N ASP A 238 -0.65 19.93 -5.66
CA ASP A 238 -0.14 21.29 -5.82
C ASP A 238 1.38 21.35 -5.49
N PRO A 239 2.23 21.74 -6.45
CA PRO A 239 3.66 21.89 -6.19
C PRO A 239 3.97 22.97 -5.13
N GLY A 240 3.09 23.97 -4.98
CA GLY A 240 3.21 25.06 -4.02
C GLY A 240 2.65 24.72 -2.64
N ALA A 241 1.86 23.64 -2.49
CA ALA A 241 1.35 23.22 -1.19
C ALA A 241 2.49 22.82 -0.25
N PRO A 242 2.39 23.16 1.05
CA PRO A 242 3.36 22.70 2.04
C PRO A 242 3.46 21.18 2.03
N ARG A 243 4.60 20.67 1.60
CA ARG A 243 4.88 19.23 1.64
C ARG A 243 5.42 18.88 3.01
N GLY A 244 4.79 17.92 3.65
CA GLY A 244 5.30 17.35 4.88
C GLY A 244 6.66 16.65 4.66
N PRO A 245 7.38 16.36 5.75
CA PRO A 245 8.65 15.66 5.68
C PRO A 245 8.48 14.26 5.06
N LEU A 246 9.56 13.74 4.47
CA LEU A 246 9.60 12.35 4.04
C LEU A 246 9.82 11.45 5.27
N TYR A 247 8.75 10.89 5.79
CA TYR A 247 8.80 10.04 6.97
C TYR A 247 9.56 8.74 6.71
N LYS A 248 10.40 8.38 7.66
CA LYS A 248 11.19 7.14 7.67
C LYS A 248 10.50 6.10 8.57
N GLN A 249 11.01 4.87 8.52
CA GLN A 249 10.64 3.85 9.49
C GLN A 249 10.87 4.37 10.91
N PRO A 250 9.87 4.32 11.82
CA PRO A 250 10.04 4.79 13.20
C PRO A 250 11.17 4.05 13.90
N SER A 251 11.94 4.80 14.69
CA SER A 251 12.98 4.22 15.53
C SER A 251 12.36 3.54 16.75
N PRO A 252 13.09 2.64 17.45
CA PRO A 252 12.60 2.06 18.70
C PRO A 252 12.24 3.11 19.76
N ARG A 253 12.97 4.26 19.77
CA ARG A 253 12.67 5.40 20.65
C ARG A 253 11.33 6.06 20.30
N ASP A 254 11.03 6.22 19.02
CA ASP A 254 9.76 6.79 18.58
C ASP A 254 8.59 5.88 18.97
N ILE A 255 8.75 4.57 18.80
CA ILE A 255 7.74 3.58 19.17
C ILE A 255 7.51 3.59 20.68
N LEU A 256 8.57 3.62 21.50
CA LEU A 256 8.45 3.68 22.95
C LEU A 256 7.76 4.98 23.39
N LYS A 257 8.18 6.13 22.84
CA LYS A 257 7.55 7.43 23.12
C LYS A 257 6.07 7.43 22.74
N PHE A 258 5.73 6.86 21.59
CA PHE A 258 4.34 6.73 21.13
C PHE A 258 3.50 5.94 22.14
N TRP A 259 3.98 4.80 22.62
CA TRP A 259 3.23 3.99 23.58
C TRP A 259 3.09 4.65 24.94
N LEU A 260 4.17 5.28 25.44
CA LEU A 260 4.14 6.03 26.71
C LEU A 260 3.13 7.19 26.66
N ARG A 261 3.10 7.95 25.56
CA ARG A 261 2.13 9.06 25.38
C ARG A 261 0.69 8.55 25.36
N ARG A 262 0.44 7.47 24.63
CA ARG A 262 -0.91 6.88 24.57
C ARG A 262 -1.36 6.28 25.90
N TRP A 263 -0.46 5.74 26.67
CA TRP A 263 -0.74 5.20 28.01
C TRP A 263 -0.99 6.32 29.03
N THR A 264 -0.23 7.40 28.99
CA THR A 264 -0.35 8.54 29.92
C THR A 264 -1.42 9.55 29.54
N GLY A 265 -2.09 9.41 28.39
CA GLY A 265 -3.08 10.34 27.88
C GLY A 265 -2.53 11.73 27.53
N ARG A 266 -1.19 11.91 27.50
CA ARG A 266 -0.57 13.18 27.15
C ARG A 266 -0.76 13.46 25.66
N PRO A 267 -1.26 14.65 25.29
CA PRO A 267 -1.39 15.04 23.88
C PRO A 267 -0.02 15.02 23.21
N ALA A 268 0.03 14.64 21.94
CA ALA A 268 1.20 14.86 21.13
C ALA A 268 1.48 16.38 21.08
N HIS A 269 2.75 16.78 21.29
CA HIS A 269 3.15 18.12 20.88
C HIS A 269 2.97 18.16 19.36
N VAL A 270 1.98 18.90 18.89
CA VAL A 270 1.94 19.37 17.51
C VAL A 270 3.20 20.22 17.38
N ALA A 271 4.21 19.68 16.74
CA ALA A 271 5.29 20.51 16.22
C ALA A 271 4.62 21.34 15.12
N SER A 272 4.28 22.58 15.44
CA SER A 272 3.93 23.57 14.42
C SER A 272 5.03 23.64 13.39
N PRO A 273 4.67 23.80 12.10
CA PRO A 273 5.59 23.78 10.97
C PRO A 273 6.70 24.82 11.09
#